data_a620728143105159f6661085506a5c5a
#
_entry.id   a620728143105159f6661085506a5c5a
#
_cell.length_a   1.000
_cell.length_b   1.000
_cell.length_c   1.000
_cell.angle_alpha   90.00
_cell.angle_beta   90.00
_cell.angle_gamma   90.00
#
_symmetry.space_group_name_H-M   'P 1'
#
loop_
_entity.id
_entity.type
_entity.pdbx_description
1 polymer ?
#
loop_
_entity_poly.entity_id
_entity_poly.type
_entity_poly.pdbx_seq_one_letter_code
_entity_poly.pdbx_strand_id
1 'polypeptide(L)'
;MTTYAIGDIQGCYQSLLALLKKIEFDPELDTLWFVGDLVNRGPSSLEVLRFISSLPNKICTLGNHDIHLLGVYFGVRAPHPKDTLEPILQAPDREALIHFLLQQPLFHWNKKLGFAMVHAGIHPQWSFEDAEKYSGEISTALRNPNLSQVKTFLSHIFGDAPEEWSPHLAGYDRARCLINCFTRMRICTLNNELIFDYKGTYEQRPQGTEAWFNLRQWKPHEKLIFGHWAALMGDTKLAHVFGLDTGCIWGHQLTTLKIPDEIMYSVSWR
;
A
#
# COMPACT_ATOMS: atom_id res chain seq x y z
N MET A 1 22.46 11.28 -0.96
CA MET A 1 21.47 10.27 -0.49
C MET A 1 20.10 10.91 -0.57
N THR A 2 19.28 10.45 -1.47
CA THR A 2 17.93 10.98 -1.73
C THR A 2 16.91 9.87 -1.45
N THR A 3 15.72 10.24 -0.98
CA THR A 3 14.62 9.29 -0.80
C THR A 3 13.53 9.60 -1.83
N TYR A 4 13.05 8.56 -2.53
CA TYR A 4 11.97 8.65 -3.48
C TYR A 4 10.84 7.69 -3.09
N ALA A 5 9.62 8.20 -2.94
CA ALA A 5 8.44 7.37 -2.72
C ALA A 5 7.71 7.14 -4.04
N ILE A 6 7.44 5.89 -4.38
CA ILE A 6 6.86 5.46 -5.66
C ILE A 6 5.45 4.92 -5.41
N GLY A 7 4.50 5.32 -6.25
CA GLY A 7 3.11 4.86 -6.24
C GLY A 7 2.95 3.42 -6.70
N ASP A 8 1.70 2.99 -6.81
CA ASP A 8 1.28 1.64 -7.20
C ASP A 8 1.92 1.20 -8.52
N ILE A 9 2.73 0.14 -8.47
CA ILE A 9 3.44 -0.38 -9.65
C ILE A 9 2.60 -1.43 -10.37
N GLN A 10 1.96 -2.31 -9.62
CA GLN A 10 1.08 -3.36 -10.13
C GLN A 10 1.64 -4.08 -11.37
N GLY A 11 2.91 -4.52 -11.31
CA GLY A 11 3.56 -5.25 -12.41
C GLY A 11 3.96 -4.39 -13.61
N CYS A 12 3.93 -3.06 -13.55
CA CYS A 12 4.37 -2.15 -14.62
C CYS A 12 5.90 -1.96 -14.60
N TYR A 13 6.66 -3.04 -14.79
CA TYR A 13 8.12 -3.04 -14.65
C TYR A 13 8.84 -2.06 -15.59
N GLN A 14 8.40 -1.97 -16.85
CA GLN A 14 9.03 -1.06 -17.82
C GLN A 14 8.82 0.42 -17.43
N SER A 15 7.66 0.76 -16.89
CA SER A 15 7.40 2.10 -16.35
C SER A 15 8.27 2.38 -15.12
N LEU A 16 8.47 1.38 -14.25
CA LEU A 16 9.39 1.51 -13.12
C LEU A 16 10.82 1.81 -13.58
N LEU A 17 11.36 1.04 -14.53
CA LEU A 17 12.70 1.27 -15.06
C LEU A 17 12.84 2.65 -15.72
N ALA A 18 11.81 3.09 -16.46
CA ALA A 18 11.80 4.41 -17.08
C ALA A 18 11.77 5.55 -16.04
N LEU A 19 11.02 5.35 -14.94
CA LEU A 19 10.96 6.31 -13.84
C LEU A 19 12.30 6.41 -13.11
N LEU A 20 12.92 5.29 -12.79
CA LEU A 20 14.25 5.23 -12.15
C LEU A 20 15.32 5.90 -13.02
N LYS A 21 15.28 5.67 -14.34
CA LYS A 21 16.17 6.38 -15.30
C LYS A 21 15.90 7.89 -15.29
N LYS A 22 14.64 8.32 -15.26
CA LYS A 22 14.27 9.75 -15.27
C LYS A 22 14.76 10.50 -14.04
N ILE A 23 14.76 9.86 -12.87
CA ILE A 23 15.23 10.45 -11.61
C ILE A 23 16.72 10.21 -11.37
N GLU A 24 17.43 9.60 -12.32
CA GLU A 24 18.86 9.28 -12.21
C GLU A 24 19.18 8.49 -10.91
N PHE A 25 18.32 7.50 -10.59
CA PHE A 25 18.42 6.71 -9.37
C PHE A 25 19.75 5.97 -9.25
N ASP A 26 20.42 6.12 -8.11
CA ASP A 26 21.62 5.40 -7.74
C ASP A 26 21.33 4.43 -6.58
N PRO A 27 21.35 3.09 -6.81
CA PRO A 27 20.98 2.11 -5.78
C PRO A 27 21.92 2.09 -4.57
N GLU A 28 23.17 2.57 -4.70
CA GLU A 28 24.13 2.64 -3.59
C GLU A 28 23.93 3.86 -2.71
N LEU A 29 23.36 4.94 -3.25
CA LEU A 29 23.20 6.22 -2.57
C LEU A 29 21.77 6.52 -2.16
N ASP A 30 20.79 6.13 -2.97
CA ASP A 30 19.41 6.54 -2.80
C ASP A 30 18.55 5.47 -2.12
N THR A 31 17.46 5.88 -1.53
CA THR A 31 16.47 5.00 -0.90
C THR A 31 15.15 5.08 -1.65
N LEU A 32 14.57 3.92 -1.97
CA LEU A 32 13.24 3.85 -2.56
C LEU A 32 12.20 3.43 -1.50
N TRP A 33 11.11 4.17 -1.46
CA TRP A 33 9.92 3.82 -0.73
C TRP A 33 8.83 3.38 -1.72
N PHE A 34 8.08 2.33 -1.39
CA PHE A 34 7.01 1.79 -2.22
C PHE A 34 5.72 1.77 -1.40
N VAL A 35 4.68 2.41 -1.89
CA VAL A 35 3.39 2.51 -1.18
C VAL A 35 2.61 1.20 -1.12
N GLY A 36 3.11 0.12 -1.74
CA GLY A 36 2.44 -1.17 -1.88
C GLY A 36 1.84 -1.38 -3.26
N ASP A 37 1.06 -2.45 -3.40
CA ASP A 37 0.56 -2.94 -4.70
C ASP A 37 1.70 -3.06 -5.72
N LEU A 38 2.72 -3.82 -5.32
CA LEU A 38 3.88 -4.09 -6.16
C LEU A 38 3.51 -5.00 -7.33
N VAL A 39 2.55 -5.90 -7.09
CA VAL A 39 2.19 -7.02 -7.97
C VAL A 39 0.75 -6.94 -8.44
N ASN A 40 0.42 -7.87 -9.35
CA ASN A 40 -0.91 -8.10 -9.92
C ASN A 40 -1.31 -7.09 -11.01
N ARG A 41 -2.31 -7.44 -11.81
CA ARG A 41 -2.88 -6.68 -12.93
C ARG A 41 -1.94 -6.47 -14.10
N GLY A 42 -0.75 -5.99 -13.90
CA GLY A 42 0.26 -5.76 -14.93
C GLY A 42 1.00 -7.04 -15.34
N PRO A 43 1.75 -6.99 -16.44
CA PRO A 43 2.32 -8.19 -17.06
C PRO A 43 3.59 -8.71 -16.37
N SER A 44 4.27 -7.89 -15.57
CA SER A 44 5.65 -8.17 -15.11
C SER A 44 5.76 -8.14 -13.58
N SER A 45 4.78 -8.73 -12.87
CA SER A 45 4.76 -8.76 -11.40
C SER A 45 5.96 -9.49 -10.79
N LEU A 46 6.43 -10.56 -11.44
CA LEU A 46 7.61 -11.31 -10.98
C LEU A 46 8.88 -10.48 -11.07
N GLU A 47 9.08 -9.78 -12.18
CA GLU A 47 10.25 -8.91 -12.41
C GLU A 47 10.25 -7.74 -11.42
N VAL A 48 9.09 -7.12 -11.17
CA VAL A 48 8.96 -6.05 -10.17
C VAL A 48 9.36 -6.56 -8.80
N LEU A 49 8.82 -7.70 -8.38
CA LEU A 49 9.06 -8.23 -7.04
C LEU A 49 10.53 -8.65 -6.84
N ARG A 50 11.15 -9.29 -7.86
CA ARG A 50 12.57 -9.63 -7.85
C ARG A 50 13.46 -8.39 -7.78
N PHE A 51 13.17 -7.40 -8.61
CA PHE A 51 13.91 -6.14 -8.62
C PHE A 51 13.85 -5.47 -7.24
N ILE A 52 12.65 -5.26 -6.70
CA ILE A 52 12.47 -4.57 -5.42
C ILE A 52 13.11 -5.37 -4.27
N SER A 53 12.92 -6.69 -4.24
CA SER A 53 13.50 -7.53 -3.19
C SER A 53 15.03 -7.48 -3.19
N SER A 54 15.68 -7.27 -4.33
CA SER A 54 17.15 -7.21 -4.48
C SER A 54 17.77 -5.86 -4.10
N LEU A 55 16.98 -4.77 -4.02
CA LEU A 55 17.49 -3.44 -3.69
C LEU A 55 18.09 -3.40 -2.28
N PRO A 56 19.27 -2.78 -2.05
CA PRO A 56 19.85 -2.64 -0.72
C PRO A 56 19.06 -1.66 0.15
N ASN A 57 18.67 -0.51 -0.39
CA ASN A 57 18.04 0.61 0.33
C ASN A 57 16.58 0.76 -0.11
N LYS A 58 15.68 0.03 0.56
CA LYS A 58 14.25 0.07 0.25
C LYS A 58 13.38 0.02 1.50
N ILE A 59 12.19 0.58 1.39
CA ILE A 59 11.09 0.45 2.35
C ILE A 59 9.82 0.20 1.55
N CYS A 60 9.06 -0.83 1.90
CA CYS A 60 7.79 -1.13 1.26
C CYS A 60 6.69 -1.18 2.31
N THR A 61 5.49 -0.73 1.98
CA THR A 61 4.28 -1.10 2.71
C THR A 61 3.51 -2.13 1.89
N LEU A 62 2.68 -2.95 2.55
CA LEU A 62 1.84 -3.92 1.84
C LEU A 62 0.58 -3.25 1.31
N GLY A 63 0.29 -3.47 0.04
CA GLY A 63 -0.99 -3.14 -0.57
C GLY A 63 -1.98 -4.31 -0.55
N ASN A 64 -3.21 -4.06 -0.97
CA ASN A 64 -4.25 -5.09 -1.00
C ASN A 64 -3.95 -6.19 -2.03
N HIS A 65 -3.27 -5.88 -3.14
CA HIS A 65 -2.84 -6.88 -4.11
C HIS A 65 -1.68 -7.74 -3.58
N ASP A 66 -0.78 -7.18 -2.79
CA ASP A 66 0.28 -7.94 -2.13
C ASP A 66 -0.30 -8.90 -1.08
N ILE A 67 -1.27 -8.45 -0.26
CA ILE A 67 -2.00 -9.28 0.69
C ILE A 67 -2.81 -10.36 -0.04
N HIS A 68 -3.42 -10.03 -1.19
CA HIS A 68 -4.12 -11.01 -2.02
C HIS A 68 -3.17 -12.10 -2.53
N LEU A 69 -1.98 -11.75 -3.02
CA LEU A 69 -0.95 -12.73 -3.41
C LEU A 69 -0.61 -13.67 -2.24
N LEU A 70 -0.41 -13.14 -1.04
CA LEU A 70 -0.19 -13.97 0.15
C LEU A 70 -1.36 -14.93 0.39
N GLY A 71 -2.61 -14.44 0.28
CA GLY A 71 -3.80 -15.27 0.42
C GLY A 71 -3.88 -16.40 -0.61
N VAL A 72 -3.54 -16.13 -1.86
CA VAL A 72 -3.51 -17.14 -2.94
C VAL A 72 -2.38 -18.14 -2.71
N TYR A 73 -1.17 -17.69 -2.39
CA TYR A 73 -0.03 -18.56 -2.11
C TYR A 73 -0.30 -19.55 -0.97
N PHE A 74 -0.91 -19.10 0.13
CA PHE A 74 -1.26 -19.97 1.26
C PHE A 74 -2.53 -20.79 1.02
N GLY A 75 -3.19 -20.64 -0.13
CA GLY A 75 -4.39 -21.38 -0.49
C GLY A 75 -5.62 -21.02 0.35
N VAL A 76 -5.68 -19.81 0.90
CA VAL A 76 -6.82 -19.29 1.67
C VAL A 76 -7.71 -18.36 0.83
N ARG A 77 -7.26 -17.99 -0.37
CA ARG A 77 -8.02 -17.23 -1.38
C ARG A 77 -7.93 -17.96 -2.72
N ALA A 78 -9.04 -18.00 -3.43
CA ALA A 78 -9.01 -18.40 -4.83
C ALA A 78 -8.41 -17.29 -5.70
N PRO A 79 -7.62 -17.62 -6.73
CA PRO A 79 -7.20 -16.65 -7.73
C PRO A 79 -8.43 -16.01 -8.41
N HIS A 80 -8.33 -14.73 -8.72
CA HIS A 80 -9.36 -14.04 -9.48
C HIS A 80 -9.03 -14.17 -10.99
N PRO A 81 -10.02 -14.27 -11.91
CA PRO A 81 -9.77 -14.43 -13.36
C PRO A 81 -8.89 -13.33 -14.00
N LYS A 82 -8.80 -12.16 -13.37
CA LYS A 82 -7.97 -11.04 -13.82
C LYS A 82 -6.61 -10.96 -13.12
N ASP A 83 -6.25 -11.95 -12.30
CA ASP A 83 -4.95 -11.95 -11.65
C ASP A 83 -3.83 -12.31 -12.63
N THR A 84 -2.67 -11.71 -12.43
CA THR A 84 -1.42 -11.98 -13.17
C THR A 84 -0.33 -12.51 -12.23
N LEU A 85 -0.74 -13.29 -11.21
CA LEU A 85 0.13 -13.76 -10.12
C LEU A 85 0.82 -15.09 -10.42
N GLU A 86 0.35 -15.82 -11.43
CA GLU A 86 0.84 -17.17 -11.76
C GLU A 86 2.38 -17.24 -11.96
N PRO A 87 3.03 -16.30 -12.66
CA PRO A 87 4.49 -16.32 -12.79
C PRO A 87 5.22 -16.30 -11.44
N ILE A 88 4.72 -15.58 -10.44
CA ILE A 88 5.30 -15.56 -9.08
C ILE A 88 5.08 -16.91 -8.41
N LEU A 89 3.87 -17.47 -8.49
CA LEU A 89 3.49 -18.72 -7.82
C LEU A 89 4.25 -19.93 -8.38
N GLN A 90 4.67 -19.88 -9.65
CA GLN A 90 5.46 -20.91 -10.31
C GLN A 90 6.97 -20.65 -10.29
N ALA A 91 7.42 -19.49 -9.82
CA ALA A 91 8.83 -19.13 -9.79
C ALA A 91 9.65 -20.06 -8.87
N PRO A 92 10.88 -20.46 -9.25
CA PRO A 92 11.73 -21.30 -8.40
C PRO A 92 12.13 -20.62 -7.09
N ASP A 93 12.13 -19.30 -7.05
CA ASP A 93 12.44 -18.43 -5.90
C ASP A 93 11.20 -17.90 -5.19
N ARG A 94 10.00 -18.43 -5.50
CA ARG A 94 8.72 -17.96 -4.93
C ARG A 94 8.72 -17.87 -3.39
N GLU A 95 9.33 -18.84 -2.71
CA GLU A 95 9.37 -18.85 -1.25
C GLU A 95 10.12 -17.65 -0.68
N ALA A 96 11.24 -17.28 -1.31
CA ALA A 96 12.01 -16.09 -0.92
C ALA A 96 11.21 -14.80 -1.19
N LEU A 97 10.50 -14.73 -2.32
CA LEU A 97 9.67 -13.57 -2.68
C LEU A 97 8.47 -13.42 -1.74
N ILE A 98 7.81 -14.53 -1.39
CA ILE A 98 6.72 -14.52 -0.39
C ILE A 98 7.25 -14.14 0.99
N HIS A 99 8.40 -14.70 1.39
CA HIS A 99 9.03 -14.32 2.64
C HIS A 99 9.36 -12.82 2.69
N PHE A 100 9.87 -12.26 1.58
CA PHE A 100 10.09 -10.82 1.47
C PHE A 100 8.81 -10.02 1.76
N LEU A 101 7.67 -10.38 1.15
CA LEU A 101 6.39 -9.69 1.39
C LEU A 101 5.93 -9.83 2.84
N LEU A 102 6.04 -11.01 3.44
CA LEU A 102 5.67 -11.23 4.85
C LEU A 102 6.44 -10.34 5.83
N GLN A 103 7.63 -9.86 5.45
CA GLN A 103 8.44 -8.94 6.26
C GLN A 103 8.03 -7.47 6.14
N GLN A 104 7.18 -7.10 5.18
CA GLN A 104 6.84 -5.71 4.97
C GLN A 104 5.76 -5.23 5.96
N PRO A 105 5.84 -3.98 6.48
CA PRO A 105 4.82 -3.39 7.32
C PRO A 105 3.60 -2.92 6.50
N LEU A 106 2.53 -2.51 7.19
CA LEU A 106 1.39 -1.80 6.60
C LEU A 106 1.54 -0.28 6.67
N PHE A 107 2.36 0.20 7.59
CA PHE A 107 2.62 1.62 7.80
C PHE A 107 4.10 1.83 8.12
N HIS A 108 4.70 2.86 7.56
CA HIS A 108 6.07 3.29 7.84
C HIS A 108 6.08 4.77 8.19
N TRP A 109 6.82 5.14 9.25
CA TRP A 109 6.98 6.53 9.66
C TRP A 109 8.46 6.87 9.91
N ASN A 110 8.98 7.76 9.09
CA ASN A 110 10.31 8.31 9.31
C ASN A 110 10.20 9.65 10.05
N LYS A 111 10.37 9.58 11.37
CA LYS A 111 10.26 10.75 12.27
C LYS A 111 11.27 11.86 11.97
N LYS A 112 12.45 11.52 11.40
CA LYS A 112 13.48 12.50 11.06
C LYS A 112 13.13 13.29 9.80
N LEU A 113 12.55 12.61 8.81
CA LEU A 113 12.09 13.25 7.57
C LEU A 113 10.71 13.91 7.74
N GLY A 114 9.96 13.56 8.79
CA GLY A 114 8.59 14.03 9.01
C GLY A 114 7.56 13.42 8.08
N PHE A 115 7.89 12.33 7.36
CA PHE A 115 7.00 11.65 6.42
C PHE A 115 6.59 10.28 6.91
N ALA A 116 5.31 9.96 6.74
CA ALA A 116 4.78 8.61 6.86
C ALA A 116 4.32 8.09 5.49
N MET A 117 4.26 6.76 5.36
CA MET A 117 3.81 6.07 4.16
C MET A 117 2.86 4.93 4.54
N VAL A 118 1.81 4.77 3.76
CA VAL A 118 0.80 3.72 3.89
C VAL A 118 0.29 3.37 2.49
N HIS A 119 -0.32 2.19 2.33
CA HIS A 119 -0.89 1.89 1.01
C HIS A 119 -2.18 2.68 0.72
N ALA A 120 -3.24 2.52 1.53
CA ALA A 120 -4.52 3.17 1.26
C ALA A 120 -4.80 4.36 2.19
N GLY A 121 -4.65 4.17 3.50
CA GLY A 121 -4.91 5.25 4.44
C GLY A 121 -4.72 4.84 5.90
N ILE A 122 -4.94 5.79 6.80
CA ILE A 122 -5.02 5.57 8.24
C ILE A 122 -6.37 6.06 8.74
N HIS A 123 -7.01 5.29 9.61
CA HIS A 123 -8.33 5.64 10.11
C HIS A 123 -8.35 7.07 10.69
N PRO A 124 -9.39 7.90 10.43
CA PRO A 124 -9.39 9.31 10.83
C PRO A 124 -9.10 9.57 12.31
N GLN A 125 -9.45 8.63 13.17
CA GLN A 125 -9.24 8.72 14.63
C GLN A 125 -7.83 8.32 15.11
N TRP A 126 -6.96 7.78 14.21
CA TRP A 126 -5.64 7.31 14.62
C TRP A 126 -4.57 8.40 14.54
N SER A 127 -3.71 8.47 15.54
CA SER A 127 -2.44 9.17 15.43
C SER A 127 -1.44 8.36 14.58
N PHE A 128 -0.30 8.94 14.22
CA PHE A 128 0.78 8.17 13.58
C PHE A 128 1.37 7.12 14.53
N GLU A 129 1.38 7.42 15.83
CA GLU A 129 1.77 6.47 16.87
C GLU A 129 0.82 5.26 16.93
N ASP A 130 -0.50 5.51 16.84
CA ASP A 130 -1.49 4.42 16.76
C ASP A 130 -1.31 3.59 15.49
N ALA A 131 -1.12 4.24 14.33
CA ALA A 131 -0.90 3.56 13.07
C ALA A 131 0.38 2.69 13.10
N GLU A 132 1.48 3.20 13.67
CA GLU A 132 2.74 2.44 13.85
C GLU A 132 2.50 1.21 14.75
N LYS A 133 1.81 1.38 15.87
CA LYS A 133 1.43 0.29 16.78
C LYS A 133 0.56 -0.75 16.10
N TYR A 134 -0.51 -0.34 15.40
CA TYR A 134 -1.45 -1.25 14.77
C TYR A 134 -0.85 -1.98 13.56
N SER A 135 0.00 -1.31 12.79
CA SER A 135 0.81 -1.97 11.76
C SER A 135 1.73 -3.04 12.38
N GLY A 136 2.32 -2.77 13.55
CA GLY A 136 3.13 -3.72 14.31
C GLY A 136 2.37 -4.97 14.74
N GLU A 137 1.10 -4.83 15.15
CA GLU A 137 0.23 -5.97 15.51
C GLU A 137 0.09 -6.94 14.31
N ILE A 138 -0.20 -6.43 13.13
CA ILE A 138 -0.35 -7.23 11.91
C ILE A 138 0.98 -7.80 11.45
N SER A 139 2.04 -7.00 11.45
CA SER A 139 3.39 -7.45 11.10
C SER A 139 3.87 -8.62 11.97
N THR A 140 3.55 -8.60 13.25
CA THR A 140 3.88 -9.71 14.17
C THR A 140 3.19 -11.01 13.75
N ALA A 141 1.92 -10.94 13.33
CA ALA A 141 1.19 -12.12 12.86
C ALA A 141 1.73 -12.65 11.52
N LEU A 142 2.05 -11.75 10.58
CA LEU A 142 2.59 -12.12 9.26
C LEU A 142 4.03 -12.68 9.33
N ARG A 143 4.85 -12.20 10.27
CA ARG A 143 6.25 -12.63 10.48
C ARG A 143 6.38 -13.85 11.40
N ASN A 144 5.28 -14.50 11.74
CA ASN A 144 5.34 -15.69 12.58
C ASN A 144 6.17 -16.78 11.90
N PRO A 145 7.19 -17.37 12.56
CA PRO A 145 8.03 -18.41 11.97
C PRO A 145 7.25 -19.69 11.67
N ASN A 146 6.10 -19.92 12.32
CA ASN A 146 5.20 -21.01 12.02
C ASN A 146 4.23 -20.61 10.89
N LEU A 147 4.53 -21.05 9.67
CA LEU A 147 3.74 -20.76 8.48
C LEU A 147 2.28 -21.27 8.57
N SER A 148 2.00 -22.29 9.37
CA SER A 148 0.63 -22.74 9.61
C SER A 148 -0.18 -21.69 10.40
N GLN A 149 0.45 -20.97 11.33
CA GLN A 149 -0.18 -19.85 12.02
C GLN A 149 -0.38 -18.65 11.09
N VAL A 150 0.58 -18.35 10.21
CA VAL A 150 0.42 -17.32 9.15
C VAL A 150 -0.76 -17.69 8.25
N LYS A 151 -0.86 -18.94 7.79
CA LYS A 151 -1.99 -19.41 6.99
C LYS A 151 -3.32 -19.25 7.72
N THR A 152 -3.38 -19.66 8.99
CA THR A 152 -4.59 -19.49 9.82
C THR A 152 -4.95 -18.02 9.98
N PHE A 153 -3.98 -17.15 10.25
CA PHE A 153 -4.21 -15.70 10.31
C PHE A 153 -4.79 -15.17 8.99
N LEU A 154 -4.13 -15.46 7.87
CA LEU A 154 -4.58 -15.04 6.54
C LEU A 154 -5.98 -15.55 6.18
N SER A 155 -6.40 -16.72 6.67
CA SER A 155 -7.75 -17.26 6.40
C SER A 155 -8.88 -16.44 7.05
N HIS A 156 -8.60 -15.56 8.00
CA HIS A 156 -9.59 -14.80 8.74
C HIS A 156 -9.58 -13.28 8.47
N ILE A 157 -8.60 -12.78 7.71
CA ILE A 157 -8.43 -11.33 7.52
C ILE A 157 -9.15 -10.76 6.28
N PHE A 158 -9.71 -11.61 5.44
CA PHE A 158 -10.45 -11.17 4.25
C PHE A 158 -11.93 -10.95 4.59
N GLY A 159 -12.53 -9.96 3.93
CA GLY A 159 -13.92 -9.56 4.13
C GLY A 159 -14.01 -8.08 4.51
N ASP A 160 -15.23 -7.54 4.55
CA ASP A 160 -15.47 -6.11 4.74
C ASP A 160 -15.79 -5.76 6.21
N ALA A 161 -16.47 -6.64 6.93
CA ALA A 161 -16.82 -6.41 8.34
C ALA A 161 -15.65 -6.69 9.30
N PRO A 162 -15.49 -5.89 10.36
CA PRO A 162 -16.32 -4.76 10.72
C PRO A 162 -16.00 -3.51 9.90
N GLU A 163 -17.02 -2.71 9.60
CA GLU A 163 -16.89 -1.41 8.92
C GLU A 163 -16.61 -0.27 9.89
N GLU A 164 -16.83 -0.49 11.19
CA GLU A 164 -16.59 0.49 12.24
C GLU A 164 -15.34 0.13 13.05
N TRP A 165 -14.43 1.09 13.17
CA TRP A 165 -13.28 0.97 14.07
C TRP A 165 -13.69 1.22 15.53
N SER A 166 -13.23 0.35 16.41
CA SER A 166 -13.28 0.57 17.86
C SER A 166 -11.98 0.05 18.49
N PRO A 167 -11.43 0.76 19.50
CA PRO A 167 -10.28 0.25 20.24
C PRO A 167 -10.57 -1.05 21.01
N HIS A 168 -11.84 -1.39 21.20
CA HIS A 168 -12.30 -2.63 21.84
C HIS A 168 -12.41 -3.82 20.89
N LEU A 169 -12.25 -3.63 19.58
CA LEU A 169 -12.17 -4.74 18.65
C LEU A 169 -11.02 -5.69 19.06
N ALA A 170 -11.27 -6.99 18.96
CA ALA A 170 -10.33 -8.03 19.36
C ALA A 170 -10.23 -9.13 18.30
N GLY A 171 -9.19 -9.97 18.37
CA GLY A 171 -9.01 -11.14 17.51
C GLY A 171 -8.98 -10.80 16.04
N TYR A 172 -9.63 -11.64 15.22
CA TYR A 172 -9.60 -11.49 13.76
C TYR A 172 -10.42 -10.29 13.24
N ASP A 173 -11.48 -9.89 13.94
CA ASP A 173 -12.25 -8.70 13.56
C ASP A 173 -11.40 -7.44 13.68
N ARG A 174 -10.60 -7.32 14.76
CA ARG A 174 -9.62 -6.25 14.90
C ARG A 174 -8.60 -6.29 13.77
N ALA A 175 -7.99 -7.44 13.51
CA ALA A 175 -6.97 -7.59 12.47
C ALA A 175 -7.53 -7.23 11.07
N ARG A 176 -8.75 -7.66 10.76
CA ARG A 176 -9.42 -7.37 9.48
C ARG A 176 -9.71 -5.88 9.33
N CYS A 177 -10.23 -5.23 10.36
CA CYS A 177 -10.47 -3.78 10.35
C CYS A 177 -9.15 -3.01 10.13
N LEU A 178 -8.08 -3.36 10.86
CA LEU A 178 -6.76 -2.75 10.69
C LEU A 178 -6.24 -2.88 9.26
N ILE A 179 -6.25 -4.11 8.71
CA ILE A 179 -5.79 -4.36 7.34
C ILE A 179 -6.62 -3.59 6.33
N ASN A 180 -7.94 -3.58 6.48
CA ASN A 180 -8.84 -2.86 5.58
C ASN A 180 -8.59 -1.34 5.61
N CYS A 181 -8.36 -0.75 6.78
CA CYS A 181 -7.96 0.66 6.88
C CYS A 181 -6.68 0.92 6.11
N PHE A 182 -5.62 0.16 6.39
CA PHE A 182 -4.31 0.38 5.78
C PHE A 182 -4.27 0.09 4.28
N THR A 183 -5.10 -0.84 3.77
CA THR A 183 -4.93 -1.35 2.40
C THR A 183 -6.12 -1.14 1.47
N ARG A 184 -7.29 -0.71 1.98
CA ARG A 184 -8.51 -0.65 1.14
C ARG A 184 -9.33 0.62 1.29
N MET A 185 -9.11 1.42 2.33
CA MET A 185 -9.90 2.61 2.64
C MET A 185 -9.73 3.69 1.57
N ARG A 186 -10.86 4.35 1.19
CA ARG A 186 -10.89 5.54 0.34
C ARG A 186 -11.74 6.63 0.96
N ILE A 187 -13.00 6.32 1.21
CA ILE A 187 -13.98 7.21 1.84
C ILE A 187 -14.57 6.54 3.08
N CYS A 188 -15.05 7.36 3.98
CA CYS A 188 -15.80 6.96 5.16
C CYS A 188 -17.12 7.74 5.23
N THR A 189 -18.09 7.26 6.01
CA THR A 189 -19.19 8.08 6.47
C THR A 189 -18.69 9.23 7.34
N LEU A 190 -19.52 10.26 7.56
CA LEU A 190 -19.15 11.36 8.49
C LEU A 190 -18.96 10.89 9.94
N ASN A 191 -19.40 9.66 10.26
CA ASN A 191 -19.16 8.99 11.55
C ASN A 191 -17.91 8.08 11.53
N ASN A 192 -17.11 8.14 10.45
CA ASN A 192 -15.88 7.36 10.24
C ASN A 192 -16.10 5.85 9.99
N GLU A 193 -17.28 5.41 9.57
CA GLU A 193 -17.51 4.04 9.11
C GLU A 193 -16.87 3.84 7.72
N LEU A 194 -16.19 2.72 7.53
CA LEU A 194 -15.45 2.39 6.31
C LEU A 194 -16.39 2.00 5.17
N ILE A 195 -16.13 2.52 3.97
CA ILE A 195 -16.88 2.18 2.76
C ILE A 195 -15.90 1.62 1.71
N PHE A 196 -16.05 0.32 1.37
CA PHE A 196 -15.11 -0.40 0.52
C PHE A 196 -15.52 -0.48 -0.96
N ASP A 197 -16.81 -0.36 -1.25
CA ASP A 197 -17.33 -0.52 -2.61
C ASP A 197 -17.09 0.69 -3.51
N TYR A 198 -16.77 1.84 -2.92
CA TYR A 198 -16.51 3.04 -3.67
C TYR A 198 -15.14 3.04 -4.33
N LYS A 199 -15.11 3.26 -5.66
CA LYS A 199 -13.90 3.31 -6.49
C LYS A 199 -13.88 4.49 -7.47
N GLY A 200 -14.84 5.39 -7.35
CA GLY A 200 -14.99 6.57 -8.20
C GLY A 200 -14.04 7.72 -7.84
N THR A 201 -14.25 8.86 -8.51
CA THR A 201 -13.50 10.10 -8.25
C THR A 201 -13.98 10.78 -6.96
N TYR A 202 -13.18 11.68 -6.42
CA TYR A 202 -13.57 12.42 -5.21
C TYR A 202 -14.92 13.15 -5.36
N GLU A 203 -15.18 13.74 -6.53
CA GLU A 203 -16.38 14.53 -6.81
C GLU A 203 -17.66 13.69 -6.87
N GLN A 204 -17.54 12.42 -7.25
CA GLN A 204 -18.67 11.50 -7.43
C GLN A 204 -19.01 10.70 -6.16
N ARG A 205 -18.36 11.01 -5.04
CA ARG A 205 -18.60 10.27 -3.79
C ARG A 205 -20.06 10.40 -3.32
N PRO A 206 -20.62 9.37 -2.68
CA PRO A 206 -21.98 9.41 -2.16
C PRO A 206 -22.17 10.55 -1.15
N GLN A 207 -23.38 11.11 -1.12
CA GLN A 207 -23.74 12.11 -0.11
C GLN A 207 -23.62 11.51 1.30
N GLY A 208 -23.12 12.29 2.26
CA GLY A 208 -22.88 11.82 3.63
C GLY A 208 -21.56 11.06 3.82
N THR A 209 -20.69 11.08 2.77
CA THR A 209 -19.35 10.47 2.85
C THR A 209 -18.27 11.50 2.56
N GLU A 210 -17.04 11.21 3.03
CA GLU A 210 -15.89 12.06 2.80
C GLU A 210 -14.63 11.21 2.61
N ALA A 211 -13.62 11.75 1.92
CA ALA A 211 -12.30 11.13 1.85
C ALA A 211 -11.69 11.04 3.25
N TRP A 212 -11.10 9.89 3.59
CA TRP A 212 -10.57 9.63 4.92
C TRP A 212 -9.62 10.73 5.41
N PHE A 213 -8.81 11.31 4.50
CA PHE A 213 -7.83 12.34 4.85
C PHE A 213 -8.46 13.70 5.17
N ASN A 214 -9.69 13.98 4.75
CA ASN A 214 -10.44 15.18 5.10
C ASN A 214 -11.17 15.05 6.44
N LEU A 215 -11.45 13.83 6.91
CA LEU A 215 -12.05 13.56 8.22
C LEU A 215 -11.02 13.57 9.35
N ARG A 216 -9.73 13.45 9.00
CA ARG A 216 -8.64 13.39 9.96
C ARG A 216 -8.25 14.78 10.47
N GLN A 217 -7.95 14.86 11.77
CA GLN A 217 -7.24 16.02 12.33
C GLN A 217 -5.74 15.83 12.19
N TRP A 218 -5.10 16.71 11.41
CA TRP A 218 -3.67 16.68 11.15
C TRP A 218 -2.90 17.48 12.19
N LYS A 219 -1.83 16.90 12.74
CA LYS A 219 -0.89 17.65 13.56
C LYS A 219 0.04 18.50 12.67
N PRO A 220 0.56 19.64 13.16
CA PRO A 220 1.59 20.39 12.46
C PRO A 220 2.77 19.46 12.08
N HIS A 221 3.26 19.60 10.84
CA HIS A 221 4.36 18.82 10.28
C HIS A 221 4.10 17.33 9.99
N GLU A 222 2.90 16.80 10.22
CA GLU A 222 2.54 15.49 9.70
C GLU A 222 2.43 15.53 8.17
N LYS A 223 3.16 14.66 7.49
CA LYS A 223 3.07 14.46 6.03
C LYS A 223 2.85 12.99 5.75
N LEU A 224 1.88 12.67 4.89
CA LEU A 224 1.54 11.29 4.58
C LEU A 224 1.53 11.04 3.07
N ILE A 225 2.13 9.92 2.69
CA ILE A 225 2.20 9.41 1.32
C ILE A 225 1.34 8.16 1.24
N PHE A 226 0.51 8.05 0.19
CA PHE A 226 -0.33 6.88 -0.02
C PHE A 226 -0.56 6.58 -1.51
N GLY A 227 -1.10 5.40 -1.82
CA GLY A 227 -1.47 4.91 -3.14
C GLY A 227 -2.94 4.54 -3.27
N HIS A 228 -3.23 3.36 -3.85
CA HIS A 228 -4.53 2.67 -3.85
C HIS A 228 -5.69 3.36 -4.59
N TRP A 229 -5.79 4.66 -4.58
CA TRP A 229 -6.95 5.40 -5.12
C TRP A 229 -6.64 6.03 -6.47
N ALA A 230 -6.50 5.19 -7.50
CA ALA A 230 -6.16 5.64 -8.86
C ALA A 230 -7.10 6.72 -9.40
N ALA A 231 -8.41 6.62 -9.13
CA ALA A 231 -9.39 7.60 -9.60
C ALA A 231 -9.22 9.01 -9.00
N LEU A 232 -8.44 9.15 -7.92
CA LEU A 232 -8.08 10.44 -7.33
C LEU A 232 -7.01 11.16 -8.16
N MET A 233 -6.24 10.43 -8.98
CA MET A 233 -5.11 10.94 -9.78
C MET A 233 -4.09 11.73 -8.95
N GLY A 234 -3.95 11.38 -7.67
CA GLY A 234 -3.05 12.04 -6.72
C GLY A 234 -3.56 13.37 -6.14
N ASP A 235 -4.70 13.87 -6.58
CA ASP A 235 -5.21 15.19 -6.21
C ASP A 235 -5.99 15.17 -4.89
N THR A 236 -5.31 15.36 -3.78
CA THR A 236 -5.89 15.39 -2.42
C THR A 236 -6.42 16.77 -2.00
N LYS A 237 -6.01 17.84 -2.70
CA LYS A 237 -6.22 19.25 -2.31
C LYS A 237 -5.55 19.63 -0.97
N LEU A 238 -4.75 18.74 -0.38
CA LEU A 238 -4.02 18.95 0.88
C LEU A 238 -2.52 18.95 0.61
N ALA A 239 -1.81 20.02 0.97
CA ALA A 239 -0.38 20.18 0.68
C ALA A 239 0.53 19.17 1.43
N HIS A 240 0.02 18.49 2.46
CA HIS A 240 0.76 17.56 3.29
C HIS A 240 0.31 16.09 3.12
N VAL A 241 -0.58 15.83 2.16
CA VAL A 241 -1.10 14.47 1.85
C VAL A 241 -0.85 14.18 0.37
N PHE A 242 0.02 13.22 0.10
CA PHE A 242 0.52 12.92 -1.24
C PHE A 242 -0.05 11.61 -1.76
N GLY A 243 -1.02 11.68 -2.68
CA GLY A 243 -1.52 10.51 -3.42
C GLY A 243 -0.57 10.19 -4.56
N LEU A 244 -0.03 8.98 -4.63
CA LEU A 244 0.92 8.58 -5.68
C LEU A 244 0.37 7.55 -6.65
N ASP A 245 -0.81 6.95 -6.39
CA ASP A 245 -1.47 6.13 -7.39
C ASP A 245 -2.10 7.02 -8.47
N THR A 246 -1.38 7.17 -9.55
CA THR A 246 -1.79 7.94 -10.73
C THR A 246 -2.17 7.02 -11.90
N GLY A 247 -2.59 5.79 -11.58
CA GLY A 247 -3.24 4.86 -12.50
C GLY A 247 -2.31 4.26 -13.55
N CYS A 248 -1.05 3.94 -13.22
CA CYS A 248 -0.10 3.38 -14.16
C CYS A 248 -0.67 2.18 -14.94
N ILE A 249 -1.20 1.18 -14.23
CA ILE A 249 -1.76 -0.02 -14.87
C ILE A 249 -2.98 0.25 -15.74
N TRP A 250 -3.64 1.38 -15.54
CA TRP A 250 -4.79 1.82 -16.33
C TRP A 250 -4.42 2.66 -17.56
N GLY A 251 -3.13 2.70 -17.92
CA GLY A 251 -2.63 3.44 -19.08
C GLY A 251 -2.27 4.91 -18.80
N HIS A 252 -2.23 5.31 -17.52
CA HIS A 252 -1.86 6.67 -17.12
C HIS A 252 -0.38 6.76 -16.74
N GLN A 253 -0.03 7.14 -15.54
CA GLN A 253 1.34 7.45 -15.13
C GLN A 253 1.78 6.64 -13.91
N LEU A 254 3.08 6.33 -13.83
CA LEU A 254 3.75 5.95 -12.60
C LEU A 254 4.42 7.20 -12.02
N THR A 255 4.08 7.53 -10.77
CA THR A 255 4.53 8.75 -10.11
C THR A 255 5.41 8.44 -8.91
N THR A 256 6.42 9.28 -8.70
CA THR A 256 7.27 9.29 -7.52
C THR A 256 7.37 10.68 -6.91
N LEU A 257 7.51 10.73 -5.58
CA LEU A 257 7.76 11.92 -4.78
C LEU A 257 9.20 11.89 -4.26
N LYS A 258 9.98 12.92 -4.56
CA LYS A 258 11.30 13.13 -3.96
C LYS A 258 11.14 13.73 -2.56
N ILE A 259 11.72 13.11 -1.55
CA ILE A 259 11.64 13.48 -0.13
C ILE A 259 13.01 14.01 0.33
N PRO A 260 13.08 15.11 1.09
CA PRO A 260 11.96 15.94 1.61
C PRO A 260 11.53 17.07 0.69
N ASP A 261 12.09 17.17 -0.53
CA ASP A 261 11.93 18.34 -1.42
C ASP A 261 10.49 18.50 -1.95
N GLU A 262 9.65 17.47 -1.82
CA GLU A 262 8.25 17.43 -2.28
C GLU A 262 8.10 17.63 -3.81
N ILE A 263 9.10 17.20 -4.58
CA ILE A 263 9.10 17.29 -6.03
C ILE A 263 8.57 16.00 -6.61
N MET A 264 7.53 16.07 -7.43
CA MET A 264 6.97 14.92 -8.13
C MET A 264 7.59 14.74 -9.51
N TYR A 265 7.85 13.46 -9.84
CA TYR A 265 8.22 13.02 -11.18
C TYR A 265 7.26 11.92 -11.62
N SER A 266 6.94 11.89 -12.91
CA SER A 266 6.10 10.84 -13.47
C SER A 266 6.57 10.41 -14.85
N VAL A 267 6.23 9.19 -15.23
CA VAL A 267 6.39 8.65 -16.58
C VAL A 267 5.07 8.03 -17.03
N SER A 268 4.77 8.13 -18.33
CA SER A 268 3.60 7.45 -18.88
C SER A 268 3.78 5.94 -18.81
N TRP A 269 2.67 5.21 -18.75
CA TRP A 269 2.63 3.75 -18.84
C TRP A 269 3.40 3.25 -20.09
N ARG A 270 4.13 2.14 -19.93
CA ARG A 270 4.93 1.51 -20.97
C ARG A 270 4.77 -0.01 -20.97
#